data_841425fee61f376747263c1503c3468b
#
_entry.id   841425fee61f376747263c1503c3468b
#
_cell.length_a   1.000
_cell.length_b   1.000
_cell.length_c   1.000
_cell.angle_alpha   90.00
_cell.angle_beta   90.00
_cell.angle_gamma   90.00
#
_symmetry.space_group_name_H-M   'P 1'
#
loop_
_entity.id
_entity.type
_entity.pdbx_description
1 polymer ?
#
loop_
_entity_poly.entity_id
_entity_poly.type
_entity_poly.pdbx_seq_one_letter_code
_entity_poly.pdbx_strand_id
1 'polypeptide(L)'
;MHGHIHDLLVKGVKKIFYPCVPYNEKECQKANNCYNCPVVATYAESVYANMEELRAADVEFMHPFLPLYHDKRLAERLAEVFRQEGLKHKELEAAVQAARTEQLSYKQEIRDMGHKLLQKVLDGHGHAVVLAGVRITQIRKSTTVCRR
;
A
#
# COMPACT_ATOMS: atom_id res chain seq x y z
N MET A 1 -10.34 -3.91 10.80
CA MET A 1 -9.83 -5.03 9.96
C MET A 1 -10.42 -6.37 10.37
N HIS A 2 -10.38 -6.78 11.65
CA HIS A 2 -10.97 -8.06 12.10
C HIS A 2 -12.42 -8.24 11.63
N GLY A 3 -13.29 -7.23 11.77
CA GLY A 3 -14.67 -7.29 11.30
C GLY A 3 -14.82 -7.50 9.80
N HIS A 4 -13.92 -6.95 8.97
CA HIS A 4 -13.95 -7.18 7.52
C HIS A 4 -13.57 -8.62 7.17
N ILE A 5 -12.60 -9.20 7.88
CA ILE A 5 -12.20 -10.58 7.68
C ILE A 5 -13.30 -11.53 8.15
N HIS A 6 -13.90 -11.27 9.31
CA HIS A 6 -15.07 -12.00 9.79
C HIS A 6 -16.22 -11.99 8.78
N ASP A 7 -16.53 -10.81 8.18
CA ASP A 7 -17.55 -10.67 7.15
C ASP A 7 -17.22 -11.52 5.90
N LEU A 8 -15.96 -11.61 5.49
CA LEU A 8 -15.52 -12.48 4.41
C LEU A 8 -15.71 -13.96 4.75
N LEU A 9 -15.42 -14.36 5.99
CA LEU A 9 -15.61 -15.73 6.46
C LEU A 9 -17.11 -16.10 6.47
N VAL A 10 -17.97 -15.21 6.96
CA VAL A 10 -19.43 -15.40 6.96
C VAL A 10 -19.96 -15.52 5.52
N LYS A 11 -19.39 -14.80 4.56
CA LYS A 11 -19.70 -14.91 3.13
C LYS A 11 -19.15 -16.17 2.45
N GLY A 12 -18.45 -17.02 3.18
CA GLY A 12 -17.92 -18.28 2.68
C GLY A 12 -16.68 -18.15 1.80
N VAL A 13 -15.95 -17.04 1.87
CA VAL A 13 -14.69 -16.85 1.14
C VAL A 13 -13.67 -17.87 1.63
N LYS A 14 -13.04 -18.61 0.69
CA LYS A 14 -12.09 -19.68 0.98
C LYS A 14 -10.62 -19.28 0.85
N LYS A 15 -10.35 -18.16 0.21
CA LYS A 15 -8.97 -17.67 0.03
C LYS A 15 -8.92 -16.17 0.27
N ILE A 16 -8.09 -15.74 1.22
CA ILE A 16 -7.90 -14.33 1.59
C ILE A 16 -6.43 -13.98 1.43
N PHE A 17 -6.15 -12.96 0.62
CA PHE A 17 -4.81 -12.43 0.41
C PHE A 17 -4.68 -11.08 1.11
N TYR A 18 -3.90 -11.04 2.19
CA TYR A 18 -3.64 -9.83 2.97
C TYR A 18 -2.15 -9.66 3.23
N PRO A 19 -1.41 -9.04 2.30
CA PRO A 19 0.04 -8.96 2.41
C PRO A 19 0.51 -8.00 3.50
N CYS A 20 1.69 -8.26 4.06
CA CYS A 20 2.46 -7.37 4.89
C CYS A 20 3.42 -6.55 4.03
N VAL A 21 3.43 -5.23 4.18
CA VAL A 21 4.29 -4.32 3.41
C VAL A 21 5.10 -3.43 4.35
N PRO A 22 6.24 -3.88 4.86
CA PRO A 22 7.05 -3.11 5.82
C PRO A 22 7.64 -1.83 5.25
N TYR A 23 8.03 -1.85 3.97
CA TYR A 23 8.73 -0.76 3.30
C TYR A 23 7.97 -0.30 2.06
N ASN A 24 8.01 1.00 1.83
CA ASN A 24 7.53 1.62 0.60
C ASN A 24 8.70 2.22 -0.20
N GLU A 25 8.42 2.73 -1.39
CA GLU A 25 9.38 3.53 -2.12
C GLU A 25 9.74 4.82 -1.37
N LYS A 26 11.00 5.19 -1.48
CA LYS A 26 11.49 6.44 -0.90
C LYS A 26 11.09 7.62 -1.78
N GLU A 27 9.92 8.20 -1.54
CA GLU A 27 9.39 9.33 -2.33
C GLU A 27 10.20 10.62 -2.15
N CYS A 28 10.86 10.78 -1.00
CA CYS A 28 11.70 11.93 -0.71
C CYS A 28 13.12 11.49 -0.37
N GLN A 29 14.11 11.93 -1.16
CA GLN A 29 15.53 11.59 -0.95
C GLN A 29 16.05 12.01 0.45
N LYS A 30 15.49 13.09 1.00
CA LYS A 30 15.84 13.61 2.32
C LYS A 30 15.10 12.94 3.49
N ALA A 31 14.22 12.00 3.20
CA ALA A 31 13.52 11.25 4.25
C ALA A 31 14.48 10.29 4.97
N ASN A 32 14.31 10.16 6.29
CA ASN A 32 15.16 9.30 7.10
C ASN A 32 14.92 7.81 6.85
N ASN A 33 13.66 7.45 6.54
CA ASN A 33 13.27 6.07 6.31
C ASN A 33 12.09 5.99 5.33
N CYS A 34 11.71 4.77 4.97
CA CYS A 34 10.58 4.45 4.12
C CYS A 34 9.68 3.36 4.74
N TYR A 35 9.67 3.25 6.06
CA TYR A 35 8.80 2.33 6.77
C TYR A 35 7.32 2.72 6.60
N ASN A 36 6.49 1.72 6.40
CA ASN A 36 5.05 1.88 6.50
C ASN A 36 4.60 1.86 7.97
N CYS A 37 3.39 2.36 8.22
CA CYS A 37 2.82 2.27 9.56
C CYS A 37 2.59 0.80 9.95
N PRO A 38 2.54 0.46 11.24
CA PRO A 38 2.36 -0.92 11.72
C PRO A 38 1.16 -1.63 11.11
N VAL A 39 0.08 -0.91 10.82
CA VAL A 39 -1.13 -1.48 10.19
C VAL A 39 -0.89 -1.99 8.78
N VAL A 40 -0.01 -1.35 8.02
CA VAL A 40 0.38 -1.80 6.67
C VAL A 40 1.53 -2.79 6.73
N ALA A 41 2.46 -2.59 7.67
CA ALA A 41 3.69 -3.36 7.77
C ALA A 41 3.45 -4.81 8.22
N THR A 42 2.64 -5.04 9.26
CA THR A 42 2.57 -6.33 9.95
C THR A 42 1.19 -6.70 10.48
N TYR A 43 0.16 -5.93 10.20
CA TYR A 43 -1.15 -6.16 10.82
C TYR A 43 -1.79 -7.48 10.39
N ALA A 44 -1.48 -7.97 9.19
CA ALA A 44 -1.95 -9.27 8.73
C ALA A 44 -1.44 -10.42 9.62
N GLU A 45 -0.18 -10.35 10.09
CA GLU A 45 0.37 -11.28 11.08
C GLU A 45 -0.39 -11.22 12.40
N SER A 46 -0.68 -9.99 12.89
CA SER A 46 -1.43 -9.80 14.12
C SER A 46 -2.86 -10.35 14.02
N VAL A 47 -3.50 -10.16 12.87
CA VAL A 47 -4.84 -10.72 12.62
C VAL A 47 -4.80 -12.25 12.64
N TYR A 48 -3.85 -12.86 11.90
CA TYR A 48 -3.71 -14.31 11.85
C TYR A 48 -3.44 -14.91 13.24
N ALA A 49 -2.58 -14.27 14.03
CA ALA A 49 -2.24 -14.72 15.37
C ALA A 49 -3.42 -14.64 16.36
N ASN A 50 -4.32 -13.65 16.21
CA ASN A 50 -5.36 -13.34 17.18
C ASN A 50 -6.79 -13.77 16.76
N MET A 51 -6.99 -14.22 15.52
CA MET A 51 -8.30 -14.72 15.04
C MET A 51 -8.30 -16.24 14.98
N GLU A 52 -8.86 -16.88 15.99
CA GLU A 52 -9.03 -18.35 16.01
C GLU A 52 -9.89 -18.83 14.86
N GLU A 53 -10.88 -18.06 14.47
CA GLU A 53 -11.78 -18.36 13.34
C GLU A 53 -11.01 -18.60 12.03
N LEU A 54 -9.93 -17.87 11.77
CA LEU A 54 -9.08 -18.08 10.59
C LEU A 54 -8.31 -19.40 10.62
N ARG A 55 -7.97 -19.86 11.82
CA ARG A 55 -7.24 -21.14 12.01
C ARG A 55 -8.16 -22.34 12.06
N ALA A 56 -9.40 -22.14 12.53
CA ALA A 56 -10.43 -23.16 12.61
C ALA A 56 -11.21 -23.34 11.30
N ALA A 57 -11.32 -22.29 10.50
CA ALA A 57 -12.01 -22.32 9.23
C ALA A 57 -11.14 -22.99 8.15
N ASP A 58 -11.80 -23.70 7.22
CA ASP A 58 -11.18 -24.23 6.00
C ASP A 58 -10.94 -23.05 5.00
N VAL A 59 -10.06 -22.14 5.39
CA VAL A 59 -9.73 -20.91 4.65
C VAL A 59 -8.23 -20.78 4.52
N GLU A 60 -7.76 -20.57 3.31
CA GLU A 60 -6.37 -20.23 3.04
C GLU A 60 -6.16 -18.73 3.27
N PHE A 61 -5.47 -18.37 4.37
CA PHE A 61 -5.11 -16.99 4.69
C PHE A 61 -3.65 -16.73 4.33
N MET A 62 -3.44 -16.02 3.23
CA MET A 62 -2.11 -15.66 2.72
C MET A 62 -1.71 -14.27 3.21
N HIS A 63 -0.65 -14.19 4.01
CA HIS A 63 -0.12 -12.94 4.57
C HIS A 63 1.37 -12.75 4.31
N PRO A 64 1.83 -12.85 3.05
CA PRO A 64 3.24 -12.75 2.74
C PRO A 64 3.78 -11.34 2.96
N PHE A 65 5.07 -11.26 3.31
CA PHE A 65 5.83 -10.01 3.25
C PHE A 65 6.21 -9.69 1.81
N LEU A 66 5.77 -8.53 1.30
CA LEU A 66 6.00 -8.11 -0.08
C LEU A 66 6.90 -6.87 -0.15
N PRO A 67 7.97 -6.93 -0.97
CA PRO A 67 8.89 -5.82 -1.18
C PRO A 67 8.38 -4.89 -2.31
N LEU A 68 7.31 -4.13 -2.06
CA LEU A 68 6.69 -3.25 -3.08
C LEU A 68 7.63 -2.16 -3.62
N TYR A 69 8.76 -1.92 -2.95
CA TYR A 69 9.77 -0.94 -3.37
C TYR A 69 10.73 -1.45 -4.44
N HIS A 70 10.64 -2.74 -4.83
CA HIS A 70 11.59 -3.36 -5.76
C HIS A 70 10.89 -4.39 -6.67
N ASP A 71 10.55 -3.97 -7.89
CA ASP A 71 9.70 -4.73 -8.82
C ASP A 71 10.18 -6.15 -9.08
N LYS A 72 11.47 -6.36 -9.35
CA LYS A 72 12.02 -7.69 -9.60
C LYS A 72 11.85 -8.63 -8.41
N ARG A 73 12.20 -8.17 -7.20
CA ARG A 73 12.03 -8.97 -5.98
C ARG A 73 10.55 -9.21 -5.66
N LEU A 74 9.68 -8.24 -6.00
CA LEU A 74 8.24 -8.40 -5.86
C LEU A 74 7.73 -9.53 -6.75
N ALA A 75 8.13 -9.55 -8.03
CA ALA A 75 7.75 -10.62 -8.97
C ALA A 75 8.27 -11.99 -8.51
N GLU A 76 9.53 -12.06 -8.05
CA GLU A 76 10.11 -13.29 -7.48
C GLU A 76 9.31 -13.77 -6.27
N ARG A 77 8.97 -12.86 -5.34
CA ARG A 77 8.21 -13.20 -4.14
C ARG A 77 6.77 -13.64 -4.44
N LEU A 78 6.13 -12.97 -5.38
CA LEU A 78 4.80 -13.37 -5.85
C LEU A 78 4.83 -14.75 -6.52
N ALA A 79 5.88 -15.07 -7.28
CA ALA A 79 6.06 -16.40 -7.87
C ALA A 79 6.19 -17.51 -6.81
N GLU A 80 6.83 -17.21 -5.68
CA GLU A 80 6.88 -18.14 -4.54
C GLU A 80 5.49 -18.32 -3.90
N VAL A 81 4.80 -17.22 -3.65
CA VAL A 81 3.47 -17.20 -2.99
C VAL A 81 2.44 -17.93 -3.83
N PHE A 82 2.43 -17.67 -5.15
CA PHE A 82 1.46 -18.24 -6.08
C PHE A 82 1.99 -19.45 -6.86
N ARG A 83 2.98 -20.16 -6.31
CA ARG A 83 3.57 -21.35 -6.94
C ARG A 83 2.52 -22.43 -7.26
N GLN A 84 1.59 -22.64 -6.35
CA GLN A 84 0.53 -23.66 -6.51
C GLN A 84 -0.51 -23.29 -7.57
N GLU A 85 -0.62 -22.01 -7.90
CA GLU A 85 -1.54 -21.49 -8.92
C GLU A 85 -1.01 -21.69 -10.34
N GLY A 86 0.23 -22.14 -10.50
CA GLY A 86 0.84 -22.39 -11.81
C GLY A 86 1.21 -21.13 -12.60
N LEU A 87 1.25 -19.96 -11.95
CA LEU A 87 1.60 -18.69 -12.59
C LEU A 87 3.09 -18.66 -12.96
N LYS A 88 3.38 -18.27 -14.21
CA LYS A 88 4.75 -18.17 -14.71
C LYS A 88 5.39 -16.86 -14.24
N HIS A 89 6.69 -16.93 -13.95
CA HIS A 89 7.45 -15.75 -13.51
C HIS A 89 7.33 -14.55 -14.47
N LYS A 90 7.36 -14.79 -15.80
CA LYS A 90 7.18 -13.73 -16.80
C LYS A 90 5.81 -13.06 -16.74
N GLU A 91 4.76 -13.81 -16.44
CA GLU A 91 3.40 -13.26 -16.29
C GLU A 91 3.32 -12.35 -15.06
N LEU A 92 3.98 -12.75 -13.98
CA LEU A 92 4.05 -11.95 -12.76
C LEU A 92 4.92 -10.69 -12.93
N GLU A 93 6.05 -10.78 -13.65
CA GLU A 93 6.82 -9.59 -14.02
C GLU A 93 5.99 -8.61 -14.85
N ALA A 94 5.28 -9.10 -15.87
CA ALA A 94 4.40 -8.26 -16.69
C ALA A 94 3.28 -7.62 -15.86
N ALA A 95 2.67 -8.37 -14.94
CA ALA A 95 1.64 -7.88 -14.04
C ALA A 95 2.18 -6.81 -13.08
N VAL A 96 3.37 -7.00 -12.52
CA VAL A 96 4.03 -6.00 -11.66
C VAL A 96 4.31 -4.72 -12.44
N GLN A 97 4.81 -4.82 -13.69
CA GLN A 97 5.06 -3.65 -14.52
C GLN A 97 3.77 -2.91 -14.90
N ALA A 98 2.71 -3.63 -15.24
CA ALA A 98 1.40 -3.04 -15.52
C ALA A 98 0.86 -2.29 -14.29
N ALA A 99 0.91 -2.92 -13.12
CA ALA A 99 0.49 -2.31 -11.85
C ALA A 99 1.33 -1.06 -11.49
N ARG A 100 2.64 -1.11 -11.76
CA ARG A 100 3.55 0.03 -11.57
C ARG A 100 3.19 1.20 -12.48
N THR A 101 2.93 0.93 -13.75
CA THR A 101 2.53 1.94 -14.72
C THR A 101 1.23 2.62 -14.30
N GLU A 102 0.24 1.83 -13.90
CA GLU A 102 -1.03 2.35 -13.42
C GLU A 102 -0.88 3.19 -12.14
N GLN A 103 -0.07 2.74 -11.19
CA GLN A 103 0.22 3.50 -9.98
C GLN A 103 0.88 4.86 -10.26
N LEU A 104 1.79 4.92 -11.24
CA LEU A 104 2.43 6.17 -11.65
C LEU A 104 1.45 7.10 -12.35
N SER A 105 0.60 6.56 -13.22
CA SER A 105 -0.49 7.32 -13.86
C SER A 105 -1.43 7.93 -12.83
N TYR A 106 -1.91 7.12 -11.89
CA TYR A 106 -2.75 7.60 -10.79
C TYR A 106 -2.08 8.72 -9.97
N LYS A 107 -0.80 8.55 -9.62
CA LYS A 107 -0.05 9.58 -8.89
C LYS A 107 0.05 10.87 -9.70
N GLN A 108 0.20 10.78 -11.03
CA GLN A 108 0.26 11.94 -11.90
C GLN A 108 -1.09 12.66 -11.99
N GLU A 109 -2.18 11.92 -12.15
CA GLU A 109 -3.53 12.47 -12.15
C GLU A 109 -3.86 13.26 -10.88
N ILE A 110 -3.49 12.73 -9.72
CA ILE A 110 -3.66 13.43 -8.43
C ILE A 110 -2.86 14.74 -8.40
N ARG A 111 -1.62 14.75 -8.91
CA ARG A 111 -0.82 15.97 -9.01
C ARG A 111 -1.45 17.00 -9.95
N ASP A 112 -1.93 16.55 -11.10
CA ASP A 112 -2.56 17.41 -12.11
C ASP A 112 -3.87 18.02 -11.58
N MET A 113 -4.67 17.24 -10.85
CA MET A 113 -5.84 17.76 -10.15
C MET A 113 -5.45 18.82 -9.11
N GLY A 114 -4.41 18.55 -8.33
CA GLY A 114 -3.87 19.50 -7.35
C GLY A 114 -3.41 20.81 -8.00
N HIS A 115 -2.68 20.74 -9.11
CA HIS A 115 -2.24 21.92 -9.86
C HIS A 115 -3.42 22.71 -10.42
N LYS A 116 -4.43 22.04 -11.00
CA LYS A 116 -5.66 22.70 -11.49
C LYS A 116 -6.40 23.43 -10.37
N LEU A 117 -6.46 22.82 -9.19
CA LEU A 117 -7.11 23.42 -8.02
C LEU A 117 -6.35 24.66 -7.53
N LEU A 118 -5.04 24.56 -7.41
CA LEU A 118 -4.16 25.67 -7.04
C LEU A 118 -4.30 26.83 -8.03
N GLN A 119 -4.33 26.55 -9.33
CA GLN A 119 -4.47 27.56 -10.35
C GLN A 119 -5.81 28.33 -10.19
N LYS A 120 -6.93 27.62 -9.98
CA LYS A 120 -8.23 28.24 -9.72
C LYS A 120 -8.21 29.21 -8.53
N VAL A 121 -7.50 28.85 -7.45
CA VAL A 121 -7.37 29.71 -6.27
C VAL A 121 -6.50 30.93 -6.57
N LEU A 122 -5.40 30.76 -7.30
CA LEU A 122 -4.51 31.86 -7.72
C LEU A 122 -5.24 32.84 -8.66
N ASP A 123 -6.13 32.33 -9.50
CA ASP A 123 -6.97 33.15 -10.40
C ASP A 123 -8.13 33.85 -9.66
N GLY A 124 -8.21 33.72 -8.34
CA GLY A 124 -9.23 34.38 -7.52
C GLY A 124 -10.58 33.66 -7.47
N HIS A 125 -10.66 32.44 -7.95
CA HIS A 125 -11.87 31.62 -7.96
C HIS A 125 -12.00 30.74 -6.71
N GLY A 126 -12.21 31.37 -5.55
CA GLY A 126 -12.50 30.66 -4.30
C GLY A 126 -11.34 30.60 -3.31
N HIS A 127 -11.55 29.84 -2.24
CA HIS A 127 -10.58 29.60 -1.18
C HIS A 127 -10.27 28.11 -1.08
N ALA A 128 -9.03 27.77 -0.73
CA ALA A 128 -8.62 26.39 -0.48
C ALA A 128 -8.06 26.23 0.93
N VAL A 129 -8.39 25.12 1.58
CA VAL A 129 -7.78 24.70 2.84
C VAL A 129 -6.96 23.47 2.57
N VAL A 130 -5.66 23.50 2.92
CA VAL A 130 -4.78 22.34 2.81
C VAL A 130 -4.75 21.62 4.15
N LEU A 131 -5.24 20.37 4.16
CA LEU A 131 -5.09 19.48 5.28
C LEU A 131 -3.81 18.68 5.12
N ALA A 132 -2.79 18.97 5.93
CA ALA A 132 -1.53 18.26 5.92
C ALA A 132 -1.45 17.32 7.11
N GLY A 133 -1.38 16.01 6.85
CA GLY A 133 -1.10 14.99 7.85
C GLY A 133 0.38 14.59 7.84
N VAL A 134 0.92 14.23 9.01
CA VAL A 134 2.26 13.66 9.10
C VAL A 134 2.18 12.18 8.67
N ARG A 135 2.82 11.84 7.58
CA ARG A 135 3.08 10.44 7.24
C ARG A 135 4.20 9.93 8.15
N ILE A 136 3.91 8.97 9.00
CA ILE A 136 4.89 8.34 9.92
C ILE A 136 6.09 7.78 9.13
N THR A 137 5.87 7.40 7.87
CA THR A 137 6.87 6.78 6.99
C THR A 137 7.91 7.72 6.41
N GLN A 138 7.72 9.05 6.50
CA GLN A 138 8.61 10.02 5.85
C GLN A 138 8.79 11.27 6.71
N ILE A 139 9.35 11.12 7.90
CA ILE A 139 9.64 12.26 8.78
C ILE A 139 10.86 13.01 8.24
N ARG A 140 10.68 14.25 7.84
CA ARG A 140 11.77 15.20 7.54
C ARG A 140 12.37 15.72 8.85
N LYS A 141 13.69 15.73 8.98
CA LYS A 141 14.40 16.32 10.13
C LYS A 141 14.27 17.86 10.26
N SER A 142 13.68 18.55 9.30
CA SER A 142 13.47 19.99 9.38
C SER A 142 12.04 20.35 9.02
N THR A 143 11.23 20.54 10.02
CA THR A 143 9.99 21.29 9.88
C THR A 143 10.32 22.76 10.04
N THR A 144 10.71 23.42 8.96
CA THR A 144 10.65 24.88 8.93
C THR A 144 9.18 25.22 8.77
N VAL A 145 8.50 25.47 9.89
CA VAL A 145 7.19 26.08 9.88
C VAL A 145 7.36 27.49 9.37
N CYS A 146 6.98 27.74 8.12
CA CYS A 146 6.84 29.10 7.62
C CYS A 146 5.64 29.72 8.35
N ARG A 147 5.87 30.47 9.42
CA ARG A 147 4.88 31.39 9.96
C ARG A 147 4.87 32.63 9.06
N ARG A 148 3.80 32.89 8.42
CA ARG A 148 3.30 34.21 8.04
C ARG A 148 1.84 34.31 8.36
#